data_d57bb937914f1b435bc9f2e8302f2c82
#
_entry.id   d57bb937914f1b435bc9f2e8302f2c82
#
_cell.length_a   1.000
_cell.length_b   1.000
_cell.length_c   1.000
_cell.angle_alpha   90.00
_cell.angle_beta   90.00
_cell.angle_gamma   90.00
#
_symmetry.space_group_name_H-M   'P 1'
#
loop_
_entity.id
_entity.type
_entity.pdbx_description
1 polymer ?
#
loop_
_entity_poly.entity_id
_entity_poly.type
_entity_poly.pdbx_seq_one_letter_code
_entity_poly.pdbx_strand_id
1 'polypeptide(L)'
;MTYEEITKSIKAGTIAPVYCLMGEEPYYIDRLEAAITQKVMPEANRDFDMELLYGSDVDAVRVADTCQQFPMLGEKRLVVVREFQQMRSSQDALAAYCKNPAPTSVLVLCHKNGNLDKRKALYKAIGQCGGVVFESKRVYESSLPSFIQRYLKSAGKDIEPKATQMLVEHVGTDLMRMSSELDKLLVAMPTSESRVSAALVEDQTGMSKDFNNFELLAALAVKNKSQAAKIVKYFGSNPRSFAMPVTLSMMFSFFADLMQAYYSPDKTDKGVAQWLGKPDWKVRNEIMPAMRCYTGRQVMEILSLIRQADAASKGVGGCKTPPGELLLELVYRILG
;
A
#
# COMPACT_ATOMS: atom_id res chain seq x y z
N MET A 1 11.88 12.63 -10.58
CA MET A 1 11.67 11.45 -11.45
C MET A 1 10.68 10.51 -10.76
N THR A 2 9.84 9.82 -11.53
CA THR A 2 8.92 8.80 -11.03
C THR A 2 9.64 7.46 -10.81
N TYR A 3 8.99 6.54 -10.07
CA TYR A 3 9.50 5.20 -9.85
C TYR A 3 9.75 4.45 -11.17
N GLU A 4 8.81 4.57 -12.10
CA GLU A 4 8.87 3.92 -13.42
C GLU A 4 10.02 4.47 -14.28
N GLU A 5 10.23 5.79 -14.29
CA GLU A 5 11.34 6.43 -15.01
C GLU A 5 12.69 5.98 -14.48
N ILE A 6 12.86 5.93 -13.16
CA ILE A 6 14.11 5.48 -12.53
C ILE A 6 14.36 4.01 -12.82
N THR A 7 13.34 3.16 -12.70
CA THR A 7 13.46 1.73 -12.99
C THR A 7 13.83 1.50 -14.48
N LYS A 8 13.26 2.28 -15.39
CA LYS A 8 13.60 2.23 -16.83
C LYS A 8 15.04 2.64 -17.08
N SER A 9 15.51 3.73 -16.45
CA SER A 9 16.89 4.21 -16.52
C SER A 9 17.89 3.16 -16.04
N ILE A 10 17.62 2.56 -14.86
CA ILE A 10 18.46 1.48 -14.30
C ILE A 10 18.54 0.28 -15.26
N LYS A 11 17.40 -0.18 -15.79
CA LYS A 11 17.36 -1.29 -16.77
C LYS A 11 18.16 -0.98 -18.04
N ALA A 12 18.09 0.27 -18.50
CA ALA A 12 18.86 0.72 -19.67
C ALA A 12 20.38 0.88 -19.39
N GLY A 13 20.82 0.71 -18.14
CA GLY A 13 22.23 0.86 -17.74
C GLY A 13 22.66 2.31 -17.49
N THR A 14 21.72 3.26 -17.49
CA THR A 14 22.01 4.66 -17.15
C THR A 14 21.93 4.82 -15.65
N ILE A 15 23.11 4.83 -15.00
CA ILE A 15 23.26 4.91 -13.55
C ILE A 15 23.74 6.31 -13.17
N ALA A 16 23.00 6.97 -12.27
CA ALA A 16 23.39 8.25 -11.72
C ALA A 16 24.47 8.10 -10.63
N PRO A 17 25.32 9.11 -10.43
CA PRO A 17 26.37 9.05 -9.39
C PRO A 17 25.82 9.03 -7.98
N VAL A 18 24.66 9.65 -7.73
CA VAL A 18 24.04 9.73 -6.42
C VAL A 18 22.53 9.52 -6.55
N TYR A 19 21.98 8.66 -5.71
CA TYR A 19 20.54 8.49 -5.53
C TYR A 19 20.13 8.89 -4.12
N CYS A 20 19.14 9.78 -3.99
CA CYS A 20 18.45 10.05 -2.74
C CYS A 20 17.02 9.50 -2.85
N LEU A 21 16.80 8.36 -2.23
CA LEU A 21 15.53 7.67 -2.20
C LEU A 21 14.85 7.99 -0.87
N MET A 22 13.78 8.77 -0.89
CA MET A 22 13.13 9.26 0.32
C MET A 22 11.60 9.15 0.24
N GLY A 23 10.92 9.27 1.38
CA GLY A 23 9.46 9.37 1.43
C GLY A 23 8.78 8.47 2.46
N GLU A 24 7.46 8.48 2.40
CA GLU A 24 6.59 7.81 3.39
C GLU A 24 6.35 6.33 3.08
N GLU A 25 6.58 5.90 1.82
CA GLU A 25 6.37 4.51 1.42
C GLU A 25 7.70 3.77 1.23
N PRO A 26 8.14 2.98 2.21
CA PRO A 26 9.42 2.28 2.18
C PRO A 26 9.56 1.28 1.04
N TYR A 27 8.46 0.66 0.61
CA TYR A 27 8.46 -0.35 -0.44
C TYR A 27 9.20 0.10 -1.71
N TYR A 28 8.89 1.30 -2.21
CA TYR A 28 9.53 1.80 -3.43
C TYR A 28 11.01 2.13 -3.24
N ILE A 29 11.39 2.59 -2.03
CA ILE A 29 12.78 2.86 -1.67
C ILE A 29 13.59 1.56 -1.71
N ASP A 30 13.09 0.50 -1.06
CA ASP A 30 13.76 -0.79 -0.99
C ASP A 30 13.84 -1.46 -2.38
N ARG A 31 12.80 -1.34 -3.20
CA ARG A 31 12.81 -1.89 -4.57
C ARG A 31 13.80 -1.17 -5.48
N LEU A 32 13.93 0.16 -5.37
CA LEU A 32 14.92 0.92 -6.13
C LEU A 32 16.35 0.63 -5.65
N GLU A 33 16.58 0.58 -4.32
CA GLU A 33 17.87 0.18 -3.76
C GLU A 33 18.31 -1.19 -4.29
N ALA A 34 17.41 -2.19 -4.22
CA ALA A 34 17.69 -3.52 -4.71
C ALA A 34 18.00 -3.54 -6.24
N ALA A 35 17.22 -2.78 -7.03
CA ALA A 35 17.43 -2.69 -8.47
C ALA A 35 18.76 -2.02 -8.83
N ILE A 36 19.15 -0.95 -8.12
CA ILE A 36 20.45 -0.29 -8.29
C ILE A 36 21.57 -1.25 -7.92
N THR A 37 21.45 -1.89 -6.77
CA THR A 37 22.44 -2.86 -6.27
C THR A 37 22.65 -4.00 -7.28
N GLN A 38 21.58 -4.61 -7.77
CA GLN A 38 21.66 -5.70 -8.74
C GLN A 38 22.30 -5.25 -10.05
N LYS A 39 22.05 -4.02 -10.49
CA LYS A 39 22.59 -3.51 -11.76
C LYS A 39 24.04 -3.07 -11.67
N VAL A 40 24.42 -2.43 -10.55
CA VAL A 40 25.76 -1.84 -10.37
C VAL A 40 26.75 -2.86 -9.85
N MET A 41 26.30 -3.81 -9.01
CA MET A 41 27.16 -4.66 -8.22
C MET A 41 26.92 -6.16 -8.52
N PRO A 42 27.77 -6.78 -9.34
CA PRO A 42 27.79 -8.24 -9.52
C PRO A 42 27.96 -8.95 -8.17
N GLU A 43 27.34 -10.11 -8.02
CA GLU A 43 27.32 -10.85 -6.74
C GLU A 43 28.73 -11.19 -6.25
N ALA A 44 29.61 -11.55 -7.15
CA ALA A 44 31.02 -11.88 -6.85
C ALA A 44 31.83 -10.70 -6.30
N ASN A 45 31.42 -9.44 -6.57
CA ASN A 45 32.16 -8.25 -6.17
C ASN A 45 31.58 -7.60 -4.91
N ARG A 46 30.43 -8.09 -4.39
CA ARG A 46 29.72 -7.43 -3.28
C ARG A 46 30.56 -7.30 -2.02
N ASP A 47 31.32 -8.32 -1.68
CA ASP A 47 32.13 -8.32 -0.45
C ASP A 47 33.31 -7.33 -0.51
N PHE A 48 33.71 -6.87 -1.69
CA PHE A 48 34.88 -6.00 -1.90
C PHE A 48 34.49 -4.58 -2.31
N ASP A 49 33.48 -4.46 -3.17
CA ASP A 49 33.17 -3.19 -3.84
C ASP A 49 31.81 -2.60 -3.41
N MET A 50 31.09 -3.26 -2.50
CA MET A 50 29.86 -2.73 -1.91
C MET A 50 30.02 -2.50 -0.42
N GLU A 51 29.62 -1.32 0.06
CA GLU A 51 29.56 -1.02 1.48
C GLU A 51 28.14 -0.61 1.88
N LEU A 52 27.56 -1.39 2.80
CA LEU A 52 26.26 -1.13 3.38
C LEU A 52 26.44 -0.50 4.76
N LEU A 53 25.98 0.74 4.87
CA LEU A 53 26.10 1.57 6.07
C LEU A 53 24.71 1.90 6.62
N TYR A 54 24.63 2.15 7.93
CA TYR A 54 23.42 2.63 8.57
C TYR A 54 23.63 4.05 9.11
N GLY A 55 22.65 4.93 8.90
CA GLY A 55 22.75 6.33 9.28
C GLY A 55 22.99 6.58 10.78
N SER A 56 22.58 5.64 11.65
CA SER A 56 22.89 5.67 13.08
C SER A 56 24.36 5.44 13.43
N ASP A 57 25.09 4.73 12.56
CA ASP A 57 26.41 4.16 12.89
C ASP A 57 27.55 4.91 12.19
N VAL A 58 27.20 5.83 11.28
CA VAL A 58 28.16 6.56 10.47
C VAL A 58 27.87 8.06 10.46
N ASP A 59 28.89 8.84 10.18
CA ASP A 59 28.79 10.26 9.88
C ASP A 59 28.97 10.55 8.38
N ALA A 60 28.67 11.79 8.00
CA ALA A 60 28.75 12.23 6.61
C ALA A 60 30.16 12.23 6.04
N VAL A 61 31.19 12.42 6.88
CA VAL A 61 32.60 12.42 6.48
C VAL A 61 33.00 11.00 6.08
N ARG A 62 32.73 10.03 6.95
CA ARG A 62 33.03 8.62 6.68
C ARG A 62 32.35 8.13 5.37
N VAL A 63 31.09 8.48 5.16
CA VAL A 63 30.37 8.11 3.92
C VAL A 63 31.05 8.75 2.70
N ALA A 64 31.42 10.03 2.76
CA ALA A 64 32.11 10.72 1.69
C ALA A 64 33.47 10.09 1.38
N ASP A 65 34.28 9.79 2.42
CA ASP A 65 35.58 9.14 2.29
C ASP A 65 35.46 7.73 1.70
N THR A 66 34.43 6.97 2.11
CA THR A 66 34.14 5.65 1.53
C THR A 66 33.82 5.75 0.04
N CYS A 67 33.07 6.78 -0.35
CA CYS A 67 32.73 7.01 -1.76
C CYS A 67 33.95 7.46 -2.61
N GLN A 68 35.03 7.97 -2.02
CA GLN A 68 36.25 8.37 -2.72
C GLN A 68 37.23 7.21 -2.95
N GLN A 69 37.02 6.07 -2.29
CA GLN A 69 37.85 4.89 -2.49
C GLN A 69 37.60 4.27 -3.86
N PHE A 70 38.66 3.76 -4.49
CA PHE A 70 38.54 3.03 -5.73
C PHE A 70 37.92 1.65 -5.49
N PRO A 71 37.16 1.11 -6.48
CA PRO A 71 36.75 -0.28 -6.45
C PRO A 71 37.97 -1.22 -6.51
N MET A 72 37.87 -2.39 -5.88
CA MET A 72 38.95 -3.36 -5.83
C MET A 72 38.90 -4.36 -6.99
N LEU A 73 37.70 -4.83 -7.35
CA LEU A 73 37.52 -5.88 -8.34
C LEU A 73 36.68 -5.43 -9.54
N GLY A 74 35.76 -4.52 -9.34
CA GLY A 74 34.79 -4.07 -10.36
C GLY A 74 35.12 -2.70 -10.95
N GLU A 75 34.23 -2.22 -11.83
CA GLU A 75 34.33 -0.87 -12.42
C GLU A 75 33.76 0.20 -11.49
N LYS A 76 32.88 -0.19 -10.59
CA LYS A 76 32.15 0.71 -9.70
C LYS A 76 32.19 0.22 -8.26
N ARG A 77 32.31 1.18 -7.34
CA ARG A 77 32.04 1.01 -5.92
C ARG A 77 30.61 1.42 -5.62
N LEU A 78 29.90 0.65 -4.83
CA LEU A 78 28.53 0.96 -4.41
C LEU A 78 28.50 1.24 -2.89
N VAL A 79 28.11 2.42 -2.51
CA VAL A 79 27.93 2.80 -1.10
C VAL A 79 26.43 3.03 -0.86
N VAL A 80 25.84 2.22 0.01
CA VAL A 80 24.41 2.30 0.38
C VAL A 80 24.30 2.74 1.83
N VAL A 81 23.62 3.84 2.09
CA VAL A 81 23.32 4.31 3.44
C VAL A 81 21.84 4.12 3.72
N ARG A 82 21.52 3.08 4.48
CA ARG A 82 20.15 2.83 4.98
C ARG A 82 19.85 3.67 6.20
N GLU A 83 18.57 3.93 6.46
CA GLU A 83 18.10 4.73 7.58
C GLU A 83 18.83 6.09 7.67
N PHE A 84 19.02 6.74 6.51
CA PHE A 84 19.79 8.00 6.43
C PHE A 84 19.18 9.09 7.33
N GLN A 85 17.87 9.06 7.63
CA GLN A 85 17.21 9.98 8.57
C GLN A 85 17.77 9.88 10.01
N GLN A 86 18.45 8.81 10.37
CA GLN A 86 19.04 8.62 11.71
C GLN A 86 20.44 9.22 11.83
N MET A 87 21.03 9.69 10.72
CA MET A 87 22.33 10.34 10.75
C MET A 87 22.26 11.65 11.54
N ARG A 88 23.00 11.72 12.65
CA ARG A 88 22.98 12.85 13.58
C ARG A 88 23.99 13.94 13.22
N SER A 89 25.01 13.62 12.43
CA SER A 89 26.03 14.57 12.01
C SER A 89 25.53 15.56 10.97
N SER A 90 26.24 16.69 10.81
CA SER A 90 26.02 17.60 9.68
C SER A 90 26.22 16.86 8.36
N GLN A 91 25.37 17.16 7.38
CA GLN A 91 25.43 16.57 6.05
C GLN A 91 26.34 17.38 5.09
N ASP A 92 27.12 18.33 5.58
CA ASP A 92 27.93 19.25 4.76
C ASP A 92 29.03 18.51 3.98
N ALA A 93 29.64 17.48 4.56
CA ALA A 93 30.65 16.67 3.88
C ALA A 93 30.06 15.92 2.67
N LEU A 94 28.83 15.38 2.80
CA LEU A 94 28.12 14.77 1.67
C LEU A 94 27.71 15.82 0.63
N ALA A 95 27.32 17.01 1.05
CA ALA A 95 27.02 18.10 0.13
C ALA A 95 28.28 18.54 -0.64
N ALA A 96 29.45 18.55 0.01
CA ALA A 96 30.74 18.82 -0.65
C ALA A 96 31.11 17.70 -1.64
N TYR A 97 30.97 16.42 -1.23
CA TYR A 97 31.19 15.27 -2.10
C TYR A 97 30.31 15.33 -3.36
N CYS A 98 29.02 15.63 -3.21
CA CYS A 98 28.09 15.73 -4.33
C CYS A 98 28.41 16.85 -5.34
N LYS A 99 29.29 17.82 -5.03
CA LYS A 99 29.76 18.82 -6.02
C LYS A 99 30.70 18.21 -7.06
N ASN A 100 31.45 17.19 -6.68
CA ASN A 100 32.38 16.48 -7.57
C ASN A 100 32.43 14.99 -7.16
N PRO A 101 31.36 14.23 -7.44
CA PRO A 101 31.29 12.82 -7.04
C PRO A 101 32.32 11.99 -7.81
N ALA A 102 32.93 11.02 -7.12
CA ALA A 102 33.90 10.11 -7.73
C ALA A 102 33.23 9.34 -8.89
N PRO A 103 33.79 9.38 -10.10
CA PRO A 103 33.19 8.75 -11.28
C PRO A 103 33.11 7.22 -11.17
N THR A 104 33.91 6.63 -10.30
CA THR A 104 33.94 5.18 -10.02
C THR A 104 33.01 4.75 -8.90
N SER A 105 32.26 5.66 -8.29
CA SER A 105 31.38 5.35 -7.16
C SER A 105 29.92 5.68 -7.45
N VAL A 106 29.03 4.90 -6.85
CA VAL A 106 27.58 5.16 -6.81
C VAL A 106 27.17 5.24 -5.35
N LEU A 107 26.57 6.37 -4.95
CA LEU A 107 26.04 6.58 -3.61
C LEU A 107 24.52 6.46 -3.61
N VAL A 108 23.97 5.65 -2.71
CA VAL A 108 22.52 5.50 -2.50
C VAL A 108 22.17 5.86 -1.06
N LEU A 109 21.40 6.93 -0.89
CA LEU A 109 20.89 7.39 0.38
C LEU A 109 19.41 6.98 0.52
N CYS A 110 19.11 6.08 1.47
CA CYS A 110 17.75 5.62 1.74
C CYS A 110 17.20 6.33 3.00
N HIS A 111 16.29 7.28 2.80
CA HIS A 111 15.66 8.08 3.84
C HIS A 111 14.19 7.66 3.97
N LYS A 112 13.88 6.77 4.90
CA LYS A 112 12.52 6.23 5.09
C LYS A 112 11.70 7.09 6.05
N ASN A 113 10.36 7.00 5.89
CA ASN A 113 9.37 7.64 6.77
C ASN A 113 9.51 9.17 6.89
N GLY A 114 10.00 9.82 5.84
CA GLY A 114 10.17 11.26 5.79
C GLY A 114 10.96 11.72 4.58
N ASN A 115 11.23 13.02 4.52
CA ASN A 115 11.91 13.65 3.40
C ASN A 115 13.11 14.47 3.85
N LEU A 116 14.15 14.47 3.04
CA LEU A 116 15.24 15.40 3.19
C LEU A 116 14.74 16.83 2.91
N ASP A 117 15.12 17.79 3.76
CA ASP A 117 14.72 19.18 3.57
C ASP A 117 15.29 19.73 2.25
N LYS A 118 14.40 20.12 1.34
CA LYS A 118 14.70 20.61 -0.01
C LYS A 118 15.54 21.91 0.00
N ARG A 119 15.57 22.63 1.12
CA ARG A 119 16.36 23.84 1.30
C ARG A 119 17.82 23.57 1.63
N LYS A 120 18.13 22.38 2.16
CA LYS A 120 19.49 22.00 2.56
C LYS A 120 20.46 21.91 1.38
N ALA A 121 21.72 22.17 1.65
CA ALA A 121 22.81 22.14 0.66
C ALA A 121 22.94 20.77 -0.01
N LEU A 122 22.80 19.67 0.74
CA LEU A 122 22.87 18.31 0.20
C LEU A 122 21.81 18.05 -0.88
N TYR A 123 20.54 18.43 -0.63
CA TYR A 123 19.47 18.22 -1.61
C TYR A 123 19.78 18.93 -2.94
N LYS A 124 20.25 20.19 -2.86
CA LYS A 124 20.61 20.98 -4.04
C LYS A 124 21.82 20.39 -4.77
N ALA A 125 22.85 19.98 -4.02
CA ALA A 125 24.06 19.40 -4.58
C ALA A 125 23.79 18.07 -5.33
N ILE A 126 22.90 17.21 -4.81
CA ILE A 126 22.48 15.98 -5.50
C ILE A 126 21.86 16.30 -6.87
N GLY A 127 21.00 17.31 -6.96
CA GLY A 127 20.41 17.71 -8.25
C GLY A 127 21.45 18.30 -9.22
N GLN A 128 22.44 19.03 -8.72
CA GLN A 128 23.49 19.68 -9.52
C GLN A 128 24.52 18.69 -10.10
N CYS A 129 24.79 17.59 -9.43
CA CYS A 129 25.73 16.57 -9.91
C CYS A 129 25.10 15.55 -10.88
N GLY A 130 23.87 15.75 -11.34
CA GLY A 130 23.16 14.78 -12.15
C GLY A 130 22.62 13.59 -11.34
N GLY A 131 22.57 13.72 -10.02
CA GLY A 131 21.99 12.72 -9.13
C GLY A 131 20.46 12.67 -9.25
N VAL A 132 19.89 11.58 -8.78
CA VAL A 132 18.45 11.31 -8.79
C VAL A 132 17.87 11.50 -7.39
N VAL A 133 16.83 12.32 -7.31
CA VAL A 133 16.01 12.41 -6.09
C VAL A 133 14.65 11.78 -6.39
N PHE A 134 14.29 10.78 -5.60
CA PHE A 134 13.00 10.11 -5.63
C PHE A 134 12.25 10.35 -4.32
N GLU A 135 11.01 10.75 -4.41
CA GLU A 135 10.12 10.93 -3.26
C GLU A 135 8.93 9.97 -3.37
N SER A 136 8.91 8.94 -2.52
CA SER A 136 7.78 8.03 -2.41
C SER A 136 6.66 8.66 -1.60
N LYS A 137 5.46 8.68 -2.16
CA LYS A 137 4.28 9.18 -1.47
C LYS A 137 3.56 8.06 -0.74
N ARG A 138 2.88 8.41 0.34
CA ARG A 138 2.01 7.49 1.06
C ARG A 138 1.00 6.83 0.12
N VAL A 139 0.83 5.54 0.28
CA VAL A 139 -0.14 4.77 -0.50
C VAL A 139 -1.47 4.74 0.24
N TYR A 140 -2.54 5.06 -0.48
CA TYR A 140 -3.91 4.98 0.01
C TYR A 140 -4.61 3.75 -0.56
N GLU A 141 -5.60 3.25 0.16
CA GLU A 141 -6.38 2.07 -0.23
C GLU A 141 -6.94 2.18 -1.66
N SER A 142 -7.38 3.37 -2.07
CA SER A 142 -7.90 3.62 -3.41
C SER A 142 -6.89 3.37 -4.55
N SER A 143 -5.59 3.39 -4.26
CA SER A 143 -4.52 3.15 -5.25
C SER A 143 -4.07 1.69 -5.32
N LEU A 144 -4.47 0.85 -4.34
CA LEU A 144 -4.07 -0.56 -4.28
C LEU A 144 -4.51 -1.39 -5.50
N PRO A 145 -5.74 -1.25 -6.04
CA PRO A 145 -6.13 -1.98 -7.25
C PRO A 145 -5.20 -1.73 -8.42
N SER A 146 -4.80 -0.46 -8.62
CA SER A 146 -3.84 -0.09 -9.68
C SER A 146 -2.44 -0.63 -9.42
N PHE A 147 -2.00 -0.70 -8.17
CA PHE A 147 -0.73 -1.32 -7.78
C PHE A 147 -0.75 -2.83 -8.10
N ILE A 148 -1.76 -3.56 -7.65
CA ILE A 148 -1.92 -5.00 -7.88
C ILE A 148 -1.92 -5.32 -9.38
N GLN A 149 -2.70 -4.58 -10.17
CA GLN A 149 -2.75 -4.78 -11.62
C GLN A 149 -1.38 -4.56 -12.28
N ARG A 150 -0.67 -3.48 -11.94
CA ARG A 150 0.66 -3.19 -12.49
C ARG A 150 1.67 -4.26 -12.09
N TYR A 151 1.61 -4.72 -10.85
CA TYR A 151 2.50 -5.78 -10.35
C TYR A 151 2.33 -7.06 -11.17
N LEU A 152 1.11 -7.56 -11.31
CA LEU A 152 0.82 -8.77 -12.05
C LEU A 152 1.07 -8.63 -13.56
N LYS A 153 0.78 -7.47 -14.14
CA LYS A 153 1.13 -7.17 -15.54
C LYS A 153 2.63 -7.24 -15.81
N SER A 154 3.46 -6.85 -14.86
CA SER A 154 4.93 -6.98 -15.00
C SER A 154 5.39 -8.44 -15.08
N ALA A 155 4.59 -9.37 -14.54
CA ALA A 155 4.77 -10.82 -14.65
C ALA A 155 3.97 -11.46 -15.82
N GLY A 156 3.33 -10.64 -16.69
CA GLY A 156 2.53 -11.11 -17.82
C GLY A 156 1.18 -11.70 -17.42
N LYS A 157 0.69 -11.39 -16.23
CA LYS A 157 -0.56 -11.91 -15.67
C LYS A 157 -1.59 -10.80 -15.43
N ASP A 158 -2.85 -11.20 -15.36
CA ASP A 158 -3.99 -10.33 -15.01
C ASP A 158 -4.69 -10.82 -13.73
N ILE A 159 -5.70 -10.11 -13.26
CA ILE A 159 -6.45 -10.45 -12.04
C ILE A 159 -7.94 -10.14 -12.19
N GLU A 160 -8.78 -10.95 -11.58
CA GLU A 160 -10.20 -10.68 -11.47
C GLU A 160 -10.50 -9.51 -10.51
N PRO A 161 -11.52 -8.69 -10.79
CA PRO A 161 -11.92 -7.60 -9.90
C PRO A 161 -12.23 -8.08 -8.46
N LYS A 162 -12.91 -9.23 -8.32
CA LYS A 162 -13.22 -9.83 -7.02
C LYS A 162 -11.96 -10.27 -6.28
N ALA A 163 -11.00 -10.90 -6.96
CA ALA A 163 -9.71 -11.28 -6.39
C ALA A 163 -8.92 -10.04 -5.90
N THR A 164 -8.97 -8.94 -6.67
CA THR A 164 -8.36 -7.67 -6.26
C THR A 164 -8.97 -7.14 -4.97
N GLN A 165 -10.29 -7.15 -4.84
CA GLN A 165 -10.98 -6.72 -3.62
C GLN A 165 -10.60 -7.57 -2.41
N MET A 166 -10.56 -8.90 -2.57
CA MET A 166 -10.15 -9.82 -1.50
C MET A 166 -8.73 -9.55 -1.02
N LEU A 167 -7.79 -9.28 -1.93
CA LEU A 167 -6.41 -8.94 -1.56
C LEU A 167 -6.32 -7.61 -0.82
N VAL A 168 -7.04 -6.58 -1.28
CA VAL A 168 -7.09 -5.27 -0.63
C VAL A 168 -7.62 -5.40 0.80
N GLU A 169 -8.68 -6.18 1.02
CA GLU A 169 -9.24 -6.43 2.34
C GLU A 169 -8.27 -7.22 3.25
N HIS A 170 -7.66 -8.28 2.70
CA HIS A 170 -6.78 -9.16 3.46
C HIS A 170 -5.48 -8.49 3.91
N VAL A 171 -4.88 -7.70 3.02
CA VAL A 171 -3.53 -7.15 3.23
C VAL A 171 -3.56 -5.70 3.70
N GLY A 172 -4.51 -4.89 3.21
CA GLY A 172 -4.54 -3.46 3.46
C GLY A 172 -3.44 -2.71 2.70
N THR A 173 -2.97 -1.58 3.25
CA THR A 173 -2.06 -0.65 2.59
C THR A 173 -0.58 -1.00 2.70
N ASP A 174 -0.22 -2.12 3.30
CA ASP A 174 1.16 -2.60 3.39
C ASP A 174 1.62 -3.18 2.04
N LEU A 175 2.35 -2.40 1.25
CA LEU A 175 2.82 -2.82 -0.07
C LEU A 175 3.87 -3.94 -0.03
N MET A 176 4.66 -4.03 1.04
CA MET A 176 5.63 -5.11 1.18
C MET A 176 4.92 -6.45 1.35
N ARG A 177 3.94 -6.49 2.25
CA ARG A 177 3.08 -7.65 2.45
C ARG A 177 2.26 -7.94 1.18
N MET A 178 1.70 -6.91 0.53
CA MET A 178 0.96 -7.07 -0.72
C MET A 178 1.82 -7.71 -1.81
N SER A 179 3.05 -7.25 -2.01
CA SER A 179 3.95 -7.84 -3.01
C SER A 179 4.28 -9.30 -2.69
N SER A 180 4.48 -9.64 -1.41
CA SER A 180 4.72 -11.01 -0.97
C SER A 180 3.52 -11.92 -1.23
N GLU A 181 2.29 -11.45 -0.98
CA GLU A 181 1.07 -12.21 -1.30
C GLU A 181 0.92 -12.41 -2.82
N LEU A 182 1.21 -11.37 -3.62
CA LEU A 182 1.17 -11.48 -5.08
C LEU A 182 2.22 -12.47 -5.62
N ASP A 183 3.42 -12.48 -5.06
CA ASP A 183 4.45 -13.46 -5.42
C ASP A 183 4.03 -14.89 -5.10
N LYS A 184 3.40 -15.14 -3.94
CA LYS A 184 2.85 -16.46 -3.60
C LYS A 184 1.77 -16.90 -4.60
N LEU A 185 0.88 -15.99 -4.98
CA LEU A 185 -0.15 -16.28 -5.98
C LEU A 185 0.46 -16.61 -7.34
N LEU A 186 1.49 -15.88 -7.77
CA LEU A 186 2.20 -16.14 -9.03
C LEU A 186 2.87 -17.51 -9.04
N VAL A 187 3.44 -17.94 -7.91
CA VAL A 187 4.05 -19.27 -7.76
C VAL A 187 3.00 -20.37 -7.72
N ALA A 188 1.87 -20.15 -7.03
CA ALA A 188 0.79 -21.14 -6.89
C ALA A 188 -0.06 -21.28 -8.16
N MET A 189 -0.02 -20.28 -9.05
CA MET A 189 -0.87 -20.25 -10.24
C MET A 189 -0.39 -21.28 -11.29
N PRO A 190 -1.32 -22.08 -11.84
CA PRO A 190 -1.01 -22.98 -12.96
C PRO A 190 -0.40 -22.23 -14.14
N THR A 191 0.57 -22.84 -14.80
CA THR A 191 1.30 -22.22 -15.95
C THR A 191 0.34 -21.90 -17.11
N SER A 192 -0.73 -22.67 -17.25
CA SER A 192 -1.77 -22.50 -18.27
C SER A 192 -2.69 -21.31 -18.03
N GLU A 193 -2.75 -20.79 -16.81
CA GLU A 193 -3.61 -19.68 -16.47
C GLU A 193 -2.88 -18.33 -16.65
N SER A 194 -3.60 -17.37 -17.24
CA SER A 194 -3.12 -15.99 -17.45
C SER A 194 -3.71 -14.99 -16.45
N ARG A 195 -4.69 -15.43 -15.63
CA ARG A 195 -5.46 -14.55 -14.76
C ARG A 195 -5.62 -15.13 -13.36
N VAL A 196 -5.30 -14.33 -12.35
CA VAL A 196 -5.50 -14.67 -10.93
C VAL A 196 -7.01 -14.65 -10.64
N SER A 197 -7.55 -15.77 -10.23
CA SER A 197 -8.98 -15.92 -9.89
C SER A 197 -9.24 -15.68 -8.40
N ALA A 198 -10.50 -15.37 -8.04
CA ALA A 198 -10.94 -15.28 -6.65
C ALA A 198 -10.78 -16.62 -5.90
N ALA A 199 -10.93 -17.75 -6.60
CA ALA A 199 -10.74 -19.08 -6.02
C ALA A 199 -9.28 -19.32 -5.61
N LEU A 200 -8.31 -18.89 -6.44
CA LEU A 200 -6.89 -19.00 -6.10
C LEU A 200 -6.54 -18.13 -4.88
N VAL A 201 -7.09 -16.90 -4.80
CA VAL A 201 -6.89 -16.05 -3.63
C VAL A 201 -7.49 -16.69 -2.38
N GLU A 202 -8.69 -17.27 -2.46
CA GLU A 202 -9.32 -18.00 -1.35
C GLU A 202 -8.43 -19.14 -0.85
N ASP A 203 -7.92 -19.97 -1.76
CA ASP A 203 -7.06 -21.10 -1.43
C ASP A 203 -5.75 -20.67 -0.75
N GLN A 204 -5.12 -19.62 -1.24
CA GLN A 204 -3.81 -19.17 -0.74
C GLN A 204 -3.89 -18.28 0.51
N THR A 205 -4.99 -17.55 0.72
CA THR A 205 -5.16 -16.62 1.85
C THR A 205 -6.06 -17.16 2.94
N GLY A 206 -6.87 -18.17 2.64
CA GLY A 206 -7.95 -18.67 3.51
C GLY A 206 -9.12 -17.71 3.65
N MET A 207 -9.16 -16.61 2.89
CA MET A 207 -10.27 -15.68 2.88
C MET A 207 -11.38 -16.17 1.96
N SER A 208 -12.57 -16.42 2.50
CA SER A 208 -13.70 -16.90 1.71
C SER A 208 -14.12 -15.90 0.64
N LYS A 209 -14.25 -16.35 -0.60
CA LYS A 209 -14.75 -15.53 -1.70
C LYS A 209 -16.24 -15.17 -1.57
N ASP A 210 -17.01 -15.95 -0.80
CA ASP A 210 -18.45 -15.82 -0.67
C ASP A 210 -18.88 -15.22 0.67
N PHE A 211 -17.99 -15.30 1.69
CA PHE A 211 -18.23 -14.83 3.04
C PHE A 211 -17.12 -13.89 3.51
N ASN A 212 -17.15 -12.66 2.99
CA ASN A 212 -16.22 -11.59 3.33
C ASN A 212 -16.97 -10.26 3.53
N ASN A 213 -16.27 -9.21 3.95
CA ASN A 213 -16.87 -7.92 4.24
C ASN A 213 -17.49 -7.27 2.99
N PHE A 214 -16.94 -7.46 1.79
CA PHE A 214 -17.51 -6.91 0.56
C PHE A 214 -18.86 -7.56 0.25
N GLU A 215 -18.95 -8.88 0.37
CA GLU A 215 -20.19 -9.60 0.19
C GLU A 215 -21.25 -9.21 1.24
N LEU A 216 -20.81 -8.93 2.48
CA LEU A 216 -21.70 -8.40 3.51
C LEU A 216 -22.24 -7.02 3.11
N LEU A 217 -21.36 -6.10 2.69
CA LEU A 217 -21.78 -4.76 2.26
C LEU A 217 -22.70 -4.83 1.02
N ALA A 218 -22.40 -5.68 0.05
CA ALA A 218 -23.25 -5.88 -1.12
C ALA A 218 -24.64 -6.41 -0.72
N ALA A 219 -24.71 -7.35 0.23
CA ALA A 219 -25.98 -7.85 0.76
C ALA A 219 -26.75 -6.76 1.52
N LEU A 220 -26.06 -5.93 2.31
CA LEU A 220 -26.65 -4.79 3.01
C LEU A 220 -27.18 -3.73 2.03
N ALA A 221 -26.40 -3.43 0.97
CA ALA A 221 -26.79 -2.43 -0.03
C ALA A 221 -28.17 -2.68 -0.64
N VAL A 222 -28.53 -3.93 -0.84
CA VAL A 222 -29.82 -4.33 -1.42
C VAL A 222 -30.77 -4.96 -0.41
N LYS A 223 -30.51 -4.82 0.89
CA LYS A 223 -31.28 -5.41 2.00
C LYS A 223 -31.51 -6.93 1.85
N ASN A 224 -30.54 -7.68 1.34
CA ASN A 224 -30.61 -9.13 1.24
C ASN A 224 -30.38 -9.79 2.61
N LYS A 225 -31.47 -9.91 3.40
CA LYS A 225 -31.46 -10.48 4.76
C LYS A 225 -30.85 -11.88 4.81
N SER A 226 -31.21 -12.74 3.83
CA SER A 226 -30.76 -14.13 3.82
C SER A 226 -29.26 -14.25 3.65
N GLN A 227 -28.68 -13.50 2.69
CA GLN A 227 -27.24 -13.52 2.42
C GLN A 227 -26.45 -12.87 3.56
N ALA A 228 -26.90 -11.72 4.06
CA ALA A 228 -26.26 -11.05 5.19
C ALA A 228 -26.21 -11.95 6.43
N ALA A 229 -27.33 -12.64 6.76
CA ALA A 229 -27.38 -13.57 7.89
C ALA A 229 -26.41 -14.75 7.74
N LYS A 230 -26.26 -15.33 6.51
CA LYS A 230 -25.29 -16.40 6.25
C LYS A 230 -23.86 -15.93 6.47
N ILE A 231 -23.52 -14.74 5.97
CA ILE A 231 -22.18 -14.19 6.12
C ILE A 231 -21.85 -13.94 7.59
N VAL A 232 -22.75 -13.29 8.33
CA VAL A 232 -22.51 -13.01 9.76
C VAL A 232 -22.42 -14.29 10.60
N LYS A 233 -23.24 -15.31 10.28
CA LYS A 233 -23.13 -16.62 10.91
C LYS A 233 -21.77 -17.28 10.63
N TYR A 234 -21.28 -17.18 9.38
CA TYR A 234 -19.95 -17.68 9.03
C TYR A 234 -18.84 -16.96 9.84
N PHE A 235 -18.92 -15.63 9.97
CA PHE A 235 -17.98 -14.86 10.78
C PHE A 235 -17.97 -15.29 12.24
N GLY A 236 -19.16 -15.49 12.84
CA GLY A 236 -19.28 -15.97 14.22
C GLY A 236 -18.65 -17.37 14.44
N SER A 237 -18.77 -18.25 13.43
CA SER A 237 -18.19 -19.60 13.47
C SER A 237 -16.70 -19.63 13.11
N ASN A 238 -16.15 -18.59 12.50
CA ASN A 238 -14.77 -18.50 12.02
C ASN A 238 -14.07 -17.21 12.51
N PRO A 239 -13.77 -17.07 13.82
CA PRO A 239 -13.24 -15.82 14.37
C PRO A 239 -11.90 -15.37 13.77
N ARG A 240 -11.14 -16.28 13.15
CA ARG A 240 -9.85 -15.97 12.49
C ARG A 240 -10.02 -15.25 11.14
N SER A 241 -11.16 -15.45 10.48
CA SER A 241 -11.49 -14.81 9.19
C SER A 241 -12.28 -13.50 9.32
N PHE A 242 -12.47 -13.04 10.57
CA PHE A 242 -13.30 -11.89 10.87
C PHE A 242 -12.65 -11.00 11.93
N ALA A 243 -12.53 -9.71 11.63
CA ALA A 243 -12.05 -8.71 12.57
C ALA A 243 -13.11 -7.63 12.75
N MET A 244 -13.81 -7.63 13.88
CA MET A 244 -14.91 -6.70 14.18
C MET A 244 -14.58 -5.22 13.89
N PRO A 245 -13.42 -4.66 14.31
CA PRO A 245 -13.09 -3.27 14.01
C PRO A 245 -13.01 -2.96 12.52
N VAL A 246 -12.47 -3.89 11.72
CA VAL A 246 -12.37 -3.75 10.26
C VAL A 246 -13.75 -3.73 9.63
N THR A 247 -14.61 -4.69 9.98
CA THR A 247 -15.98 -4.78 9.49
C THR A 247 -16.79 -3.53 9.84
N LEU A 248 -16.73 -3.06 11.09
CA LEU A 248 -17.43 -1.85 11.50
C LEU A 248 -16.92 -0.60 10.76
N SER A 249 -15.61 -0.49 10.55
CA SER A 249 -15.03 0.61 9.78
C SER A 249 -15.50 0.61 8.34
N MET A 250 -15.56 -0.55 7.68
CA MET A 250 -16.07 -0.68 6.32
C MET A 250 -17.56 -0.36 6.24
N MET A 251 -18.37 -0.86 7.17
CA MET A 251 -19.79 -0.53 7.26
C MET A 251 -20.01 0.97 7.46
N PHE A 252 -19.24 1.58 8.37
CA PHE A 252 -19.32 3.02 8.62
C PHE A 252 -18.99 3.81 7.36
N SER A 253 -17.88 3.48 6.68
CA SER A 253 -17.49 4.16 5.44
C SER A 253 -18.56 4.03 4.36
N PHE A 254 -19.15 2.84 4.19
CA PHE A 254 -20.22 2.62 3.22
C PHE A 254 -21.47 3.47 3.51
N PHE A 255 -21.95 3.50 4.75
CA PHE A 255 -23.14 4.28 5.10
C PHE A 255 -22.86 5.79 5.17
N ALA A 256 -21.61 6.20 5.46
CA ALA A 256 -21.19 7.59 5.36
C ALA A 256 -21.14 8.07 3.89
N ASP A 257 -20.58 7.25 2.99
CA ASP A 257 -20.60 7.52 1.53
C ASP A 257 -22.06 7.61 1.03
N LEU A 258 -22.92 6.70 1.48
CA LEU A 258 -24.35 6.71 1.15
C LEU A 258 -25.06 7.98 1.66
N MET A 259 -24.74 8.43 2.86
CA MET A 259 -25.26 9.68 3.41
C MET A 259 -24.81 10.88 2.58
N GLN A 260 -23.53 10.94 2.18
CA GLN A 260 -23.01 12.00 1.34
C GLN A 260 -23.64 11.98 -0.07
N ALA A 261 -23.93 10.80 -0.61
CA ALA A 261 -24.57 10.65 -1.94
C ALA A 261 -25.96 11.33 -2.00
N TYR A 262 -26.70 11.40 -0.88
CA TYR A 262 -27.97 12.15 -0.82
C TYR A 262 -27.80 13.66 -0.99
N TYR A 263 -26.62 14.21 -0.75
CA TYR A 263 -26.31 15.63 -0.95
C TYR A 263 -25.65 15.94 -2.29
N SER A 264 -25.37 14.93 -3.13
CA SER A 264 -24.86 15.16 -4.48
C SER A 264 -25.84 16.02 -5.27
N PRO A 265 -25.40 17.11 -5.92
CA PRO A 265 -26.26 17.91 -6.80
C PRO A 265 -26.78 17.14 -8.01
N ASP A 266 -25.92 16.26 -8.57
CA ASP A 266 -26.26 15.36 -9.66
C ASP A 266 -26.45 13.94 -9.12
N LYS A 267 -27.63 13.35 -9.34
CA LYS A 267 -28.02 12.01 -8.88
C LYS A 267 -27.70 10.91 -9.88
N THR A 268 -27.02 11.23 -10.96
CA THR A 268 -26.53 10.20 -11.90
C THR A 268 -25.38 9.43 -11.31
N ASP A 269 -25.13 8.20 -11.79
CA ASP A 269 -24.02 7.37 -11.33
C ASP A 269 -22.67 8.15 -11.39
N LYS A 270 -22.45 8.88 -12.48
CA LYS A 270 -21.26 9.69 -12.70
C LYS A 270 -21.19 10.92 -11.77
N GLY A 271 -22.30 11.62 -11.59
CA GLY A 271 -22.38 12.77 -10.70
C GLY A 271 -22.09 12.41 -9.25
N VAL A 272 -22.69 11.31 -8.77
CA VAL A 272 -22.44 10.78 -7.43
C VAL A 272 -21.00 10.27 -7.29
N ALA A 273 -20.44 9.63 -8.32
CA ALA A 273 -19.05 9.15 -8.31
C ALA A 273 -18.06 10.31 -8.19
N GLN A 274 -18.27 11.37 -8.96
CA GLN A 274 -17.48 12.60 -8.90
C GLN A 274 -17.60 13.30 -7.54
N TRP A 275 -18.81 13.38 -6.99
CA TRP A 275 -19.07 13.97 -5.68
C TRP A 275 -18.36 13.26 -4.54
N LEU A 276 -18.40 11.91 -4.57
CA LEU A 276 -17.78 11.05 -3.55
C LEU A 276 -16.27 10.83 -3.79
N GLY A 277 -15.74 11.17 -4.95
CA GLY A 277 -14.36 10.82 -5.35
C GLY A 277 -14.14 9.32 -5.46
N LYS A 278 -15.19 8.56 -5.83
CA LYS A 278 -15.16 7.09 -5.94
C LYS A 278 -15.24 6.64 -7.40
N PRO A 279 -14.73 5.44 -7.74
CA PRO A 279 -14.88 4.90 -9.09
C PRO A 279 -16.36 4.67 -9.47
N ASP A 280 -16.72 4.96 -10.73
CA ASP A 280 -18.08 4.84 -11.26
C ASP A 280 -18.69 3.46 -11.03
N TRP A 281 -17.89 2.38 -11.21
CA TRP A 281 -18.37 1.02 -11.04
C TRP A 281 -18.79 0.73 -9.59
N LYS A 282 -18.08 1.30 -8.60
CA LYS A 282 -18.41 1.13 -7.17
C LYS A 282 -19.71 1.84 -6.82
N VAL A 283 -19.88 3.06 -7.31
CA VAL A 283 -21.12 3.83 -7.09
C VAL A 283 -22.30 3.12 -7.73
N ARG A 284 -22.17 2.67 -8.97
CA ARG A 284 -23.24 1.97 -9.70
C ARG A 284 -23.66 0.67 -9.03
N ASN A 285 -22.71 -0.12 -8.52
CA ASN A 285 -22.99 -1.46 -8.00
C ASN A 285 -23.32 -1.47 -6.49
N GLU A 286 -22.90 -0.47 -5.73
CA GLU A 286 -23.05 -0.47 -4.27
C GLU A 286 -23.94 0.70 -3.79
N ILE A 287 -23.59 1.94 -4.16
CA ILE A 287 -24.24 3.15 -3.60
C ILE A 287 -25.62 3.38 -4.23
N MET A 288 -25.74 3.30 -5.55
CA MET A 288 -27.02 3.54 -6.23
C MET A 288 -28.11 2.54 -5.86
N PRO A 289 -27.83 1.23 -5.74
CA PRO A 289 -28.79 0.27 -5.20
C PRO A 289 -29.20 0.61 -3.75
N ALA A 290 -28.24 0.97 -2.90
CA ALA A 290 -28.49 1.33 -1.52
C ALA A 290 -29.34 2.60 -1.39
N MET A 291 -29.14 3.61 -2.22
CA MET A 291 -29.99 4.82 -2.27
C MET A 291 -31.48 4.51 -2.54
N ARG A 292 -31.76 3.41 -3.22
CA ARG A 292 -33.14 2.95 -3.47
C ARG A 292 -33.75 2.21 -2.29
N CYS A 293 -32.89 1.57 -1.45
CA CYS A 293 -33.31 0.72 -0.35
C CYS A 293 -33.40 1.44 1.00
N TYR A 294 -32.67 2.53 1.17
CA TYR A 294 -32.59 3.28 2.42
C TYR A 294 -33.04 4.72 2.23
N THR A 295 -33.60 5.32 3.29
CA THR A 295 -33.82 6.76 3.36
C THR A 295 -32.68 7.42 4.12
N GLY A 296 -32.44 8.72 3.91
CA GLY A 296 -31.40 9.47 4.65
C GLY A 296 -31.58 9.38 6.17
N ARG A 297 -32.81 9.35 6.68
CA ARG A 297 -33.11 9.16 8.12
C ARG A 297 -32.66 7.79 8.60
N GLN A 298 -32.95 6.71 7.85
CA GLN A 298 -32.51 5.36 8.19
C GLN A 298 -30.96 5.28 8.20
N VAL A 299 -30.29 5.94 7.24
CA VAL A 299 -28.82 5.97 7.21
C VAL A 299 -28.23 6.65 8.45
N MET A 300 -28.83 7.76 8.93
CA MET A 300 -28.39 8.39 10.20
C MET A 300 -28.56 7.45 11.40
N GLU A 301 -29.69 6.75 11.48
CA GLU A 301 -29.95 5.76 12.53
C GLU A 301 -28.92 4.62 12.47
N ILE A 302 -28.62 4.11 11.26
CA ILE A 302 -27.61 3.05 11.04
C ILE A 302 -26.22 3.50 11.48
N LEU A 303 -25.79 4.72 11.13
CA LEU A 303 -24.49 5.25 11.57
C LEU A 303 -24.40 5.33 13.11
N SER A 304 -25.52 5.68 13.78
CA SER A 304 -25.58 5.66 15.23
C SER A 304 -25.50 4.23 15.80
N LEU A 305 -26.14 3.24 15.14
CA LEU A 305 -26.06 1.83 15.54
C LEU A 305 -24.64 1.27 15.40
N ILE A 306 -23.95 1.60 14.29
CA ILE A 306 -22.57 1.19 14.08
C ILE A 306 -21.66 1.76 15.16
N ARG A 307 -21.81 3.04 15.52
CA ARG A 307 -21.07 3.68 16.61
C ARG A 307 -21.33 2.99 17.96
N GLN A 308 -22.58 2.60 18.24
CA GLN A 308 -22.93 1.88 19.48
C GLN A 308 -22.27 0.49 19.50
N ALA A 309 -22.29 -0.23 18.37
CA ALA A 309 -21.66 -1.53 18.25
C ALA A 309 -20.13 -1.44 18.39
N ASP A 310 -19.50 -0.39 17.85
CA ASP A 310 -18.07 -0.15 18.04
C ASP A 310 -17.73 0.09 19.52
N ALA A 311 -18.48 0.93 20.22
CA ALA A 311 -18.29 1.16 21.64
C ALA A 311 -18.49 -0.11 22.46
N ALA A 312 -19.53 -0.90 22.16
CA ALA A 312 -19.80 -2.18 22.83
C ALA A 312 -18.68 -3.20 22.59
N SER A 313 -18.14 -3.28 21.36
CA SER A 313 -17.03 -4.17 21.02
C SER A 313 -15.73 -3.87 21.80
N LYS A 314 -15.58 -2.63 22.26
CA LYS A 314 -14.46 -2.15 23.09
C LYS A 314 -14.76 -2.26 24.62
N GLY A 315 -15.89 -2.89 25.00
CA GLY A 315 -16.28 -3.09 26.39
C GLY A 315 -16.91 -1.87 27.06
N VAL A 316 -17.24 -0.80 26.33
CA VAL A 316 -17.93 0.37 26.89
C VAL A 316 -19.33 -0.04 27.36
N GLY A 317 -19.70 0.39 28.56
CA GLY A 317 -20.97 0.00 29.19
C GLY A 317 -20.98 -1.41 29.80
N GLY A 318 -19.81 -2.06 29.96
CA GLY A 318 -19.70 -3.38 30.55
C GLY A 318 -20.15 -4.52 29.63
N CYS A 319 -20.25 -4.25 28.32
CA CYS A 319 -20.66 -5.26 27.33
C CYS A 319 -19.66 -6.42 27.28
N LYS A 320 -20.15 -7.65 27.39
CA LYS A 320 -19.38 -8.90 27.32
C LYS A 320 -19.81 -9.78 26.15
N THR A 321 -20.68 -9.29 25.28
CA THR A 321 -21.20 -10.04 24.13
C THR A 321 -20.08 -10.32 23.13
N PRO A 322 -19.95 -11.56 22.64
CA PRO A 322 -18.95 -11.92 21.65
C PRO A 322 -19.08 -11.08 20.35
N PRO A 323 -17.97 -10.75 19.67
CA PRO A 323 -17.99 -9.91 18.47
C PRO A 323 -18.94 -10.41 17.37
N GLY A 324 -19.03 -11.73 17.16
CA GLY A 324 -19.93 -12.31 16.17
C GLY A 324 -21.42 -12.09 16.49
N GLU A 325 -21.80 -12.15 17.75
CA GLU A 325 -23.17 -11.92 18.20
C GLU A 325 -23.52 -10.41 18.11
N LEU A 326 -22.58 -9.53 18.49
CA LEU A 326 -22.74 -8.08 18.32
C LEU A 326 -22.95 -7.70 16.85
N LEU A 327 -22.21 -8.32 15.95
CA LEU A 327 -22.37 -8.07 14.51
C LEU A 327 -23.72 -8.61 14.01
N LEU A 328 -24.15 -9.78 14.50
CA LEU A 328 -25.44 -10.35 14.13
C LEU A 328 -26.61 -9.43 14.55
N GLU A 329 -26.56 -8.94 15.79
CA GLU A 329 -27.54 -7.97 16.29
C GLU A 329 -27.56 -6.70 15.46
N LEU A 330 -26.37 -6.12 15.18
CA LEU A 330 -26.22 -4.91 14.38
C LEU A 330 -26.84 -5.09 12.99
N VAL A 331 -26.48 -6.17 12.28
CA VAL A 331 -26.97 -6.45 10.92
C VAL A 331 -28.49 -6.68 10.94
N TYR A 332 -29.00 -7.34 11.96
CA TYR A 332 -30.45 -7.54 12.11
C TYR A 332 -31.18 -6.19 12.30
N ARG A 333 -30.65 -5.29 13.13
CA ARG A 333 -31.22 -3.94 13.35
C ARG A 333 -31.12 -3.05 12.10
N ILE A 334 -30.13 -3.22 11.25
CA ILE A 334 -29.98 -2.49 9.98
C ILE A 334 -31.02 -2.92 8.96
N LEU A 335 -31.29 -4.22 8.92
CA LEU A 335 -32.18 -4.79 7.89
C LEU A 335 -33.66 -4.79 8.29
N GLY A 336 -33.98 -4.50 9.55
CA GLY A 336 -35.33 -4.33 10.10
C GLY A 336 -36.07 -5.62 10.27
#